data_2d97521f121db7ea4ec1d064e8237168
#
_entry.id   2d97521f121db7ea4ec1d064e8237168
#
_cell.length_a   1.000
_cell.length_b   1.000
_cell.length_c   1.000
_cell.angle_alpha   90.00
_cell.angle_beta   90.00
_cell.angle_gamma   90.00
#
_symmetry.space_group_name_H-M   'P 1'
#
loop_
_entity.id
_entity.type
_entity.pdbx_description
1 polymer ?
#
loop_
_entity_poly.entity_id
_entity_poly.type
_entity_poly.pdbx_seq_one_letter_code
_entity_poly.pdbx_strand_id
1 'polypeptide(L)'
;MTRDTAPVETLDPEALQAEIRERVARKRASGVYDSAVEAALHLPLPGGRALFSDELGDPLPALQDTLAEEATYDAASHRPVVGGVITLGRRVVIGLVRWWVAAITDRQERINHLTLRAVADLRDAPSPQFDERLRRLEAEWRRWRDDEVAASLESRYFAARFSGDEPVIRAQSERFLDVFRGRTRVLDLGSGRGTFLELLRDRGIGGYGVDPDANMNDEVRSRGLDARTADGLTHLRSLAAGSIDGLFARHVAEHVLPGELIAMLRESRRALEPGSPVVFITPNPATLTVGAHTFWLDPQHRRPIPPDLFHFYLEVEGFERVQTSTSQPSEDRLNENVPEGPIRDNVRLLNVTLFGDRDYAVVGWTPSSAS
;
A
#
# COMPACT_ATOMS: atom_id res chain seq x y z
N MET A 1 41.89 20.00 8.30
CA MET A 1 40.87 19.27 9.08
C MET A 1 40.44 18.07 8.23
N THR A 2 41.10 16.96 8.44
CA THR A 2 40.87 15.69 7.77
C THR A 2 39.64 15.05 8.40
N ARG A 3 38.60 14.76 7.58
CA ARG A 3 37.45 13.99 7.99
C ARG A 3 37.86 12.51 8.09
N ASP A 4 37.79 12.00 9.31
CA ASP A 4 37.95 10.59 9.66
C ASP A 4 36.72 9.85 9.13
N THR A 5 36.89 9.10 8.05
CA THR A 5 35.86 8.18 7.54
C THR A 5 36.07 6.83 8.22
N ALA A 6 35.17 6.49 9.13
CA ALA A 6 35.10 5.14 9.69
C ALA A 6 35.03 4.10 8.57
N PRO A 7 35.75 2.96 8.69
CA PRO A 7 35.72 1.93 7.66
C PRO A 7 34.32 1.32 7.57
N VAL A 8 33.80 1.25 6.34
CA VAL A 8 32.58 0.48 6.03
C VAL A 8 32.91 -0.98 6.33
N GLU A 9 32.29 -1.56 7.34
CA GLU A 9 32.35 -2.99 7.63
C GLU A 9 31.89 -3.75 6.38
N THR A 10 32.83 -4.42 5.71
CA THR A 10 32.52 -5.31 4.59
C THR A 10 31.76 -6.50 5.16
N LEU A 11 30.47 -6.58 4.89
CA LEU A 11 29.65 -7.74 5.21
C LEU A 11 30.25 -8.98 4.52
N ASP A 12 30.74 -9.93 5.31
CA ASP A 12 31.19 -11.24 4.83
C ASP A 12 29.97 -12.05 4.39
N PRO A 13 29.84 -12.41 3.09
CA PRO A 13 28.68 -13.13 2.59
C PRO A 13 28.51 -14.52 3.22
N GLU A 14 29.61 -15.19 3.59
CA GLU A 14 29.57 -16.51 4.22
C GLU A 14 29.12 -16.42 5.67
N ALA A 15 29.56 -15.41 6.41
CA ALA A 15 29.11 -15.15 7.77
C ALA A 15 27.61 -14.77 7.79
N LEU A 16 27.13 -13.96 6.84
CA LEU A 16 25.72 -13.61 6.70
C LEU A 16 24.86 -14.84 6.37
N GLN A 17 25.30 -15.70 5.46
CA GLN A 17 24.61 -16.95 5.16
C GLN A 17 24.55 -17.90 6.36
N ALA A 18 25.61 -18.00 7.15
CA ALA A 18 25.65 -18.80 8.36
C ALA A 18 24.65 -18.28 9.41
N GLU A 19 24.60 -16.96 9.61
CA GLU A 19 23.65 -16.32 10.52
C GLU A 19 22.19 -16.53 10.08
N ILE A 20 21.91 -16.41 8.79
CA ILE A 20 20.57 -16.66 8.23
C ILE A 20 20.15 -18.11 8.46
N ARG A 21 21.03 -19.09 8.18
CA ARG A 21 20.77 -20.52 8.41
C ARG A 21 20.49 -20.82 9.88
N GLU A 22 21.28 -20.27 10.78
CA GLU A 22 21.09 -20.44 12.24
C GLU A 22 19.78 -19.80 12.72
N ARG A 23 19.41 -18.64 12.19
CA ARG A 23 18.16 -17.95 12.52
C ARG A 23 16.93 -18.71 12.02
N VAL A 24 17.00 -19.28 10.83
CA VAL A 24 15.96 -20.16 10.28
C VAL A 24 15.84 -21.44 11.11
N ALA A 25 16.96 -22.08 11.49
CA ALA A 25 16.96 -23.27 12.33
C ALA A 25 16.36 -23.01 13.72
N ARG A 26 16.68 -21.87 14.35
CA ARG A 26 16.09 -21.46 15.64
C ARG A 26 14.57 -21.25 15.52
N LYS A 27 14.10 -20.60 14.43
CA LYS A 27 12.67 -20.40 14.20
C LYS A 27 11.92 -21.72 13.94
N ARG A 28 12.53 -22.67 13.24
CA ARG A 28 11.99 -24.02 13.07
C ARG A 28 11.86 -24.76 14.42
N ALA A 29 12.91 -24.72 15.24
CA ALA A 29 12.92 -25.35 16.55
C ALA A 29 11.92 -24.72 17.54
N SER A 30 11.56 -23.46 17.38
CA SER A 30 10.58 -22.76 18.23
C SER A 30 9.11 -22.97 17.82
N GLY A 31 8.83 -23.78 16.77
CA GLY A 31 7.47 -24.07 16.32
C GLY A 31 6.73 -22.85 15.71
N VAL A 32 7.44 -21.81 15.33
CA VAL A 32 6.86 -20.60 14.69
C VAL A 32 6.28 -20.91 13.29
N TYR A 33 6.74 -21.99 12.66
CA TYR A 33 6.17 -22.44 11.39
C TYR A 33 5.20 -23.60 11.65
N ASP A 34 3.95 -23.39 11.27
CA ASP A 34 2.93 -24.47 11.25
C ASP A 34 3.42 -25.58 10.30
N SER A 35 3.07 -26.83 10.65
CA SER A 35 3.36 -28.00 9.84
C SER A 35 2.80 -27.89 8.40
N ALA A 36 1.71 -27.14 8.20
CA ALA A 36 1.16 -26.82 6.89
C ALA A 36 2.06 -25.89 6.07
N VAL A 37 2.74 -24.94 6.71
CA VAL A 37 3.70 -24.04 6.06
C VAL A 37 4.98 -24.79 5.70
N GLU A 38 5.47 -25.70 6.56
CA GLU A 38 6.60 -26.55 6.24
C GLU A 38 6.29 -27.53 5.10
N ALA A 39 5.09 -28.13 5.08
CA ALA A 39 4.66 -28.96 3.98
C ALA A 39 4.55 -28.18 2.67
N ALA A 40 4.07 -26.93 2.71
CA ALA A 40 3.97 -26.06 1.53
C ALA A 40 5.35 -25.66 0.96
N LEU A 41 6.36 -25.49 1.82
CA LEU A 41 7.73 -25.19 1.40
C LEU A 41 8.44 -26.36 0.69
N HIS A 42 7.93 -27.59 0.88
CA HIS A 42 8.43 -28.83 0.26
C HIS A 42 7.55 -29.32 -0.91
N LEU A 43 6.46 -28.60 -1.23
CA LEU A 43 5.67 -28.95 -2.42
C LEU A 43 6.53 -28.70 -3.67
N PRO A 44 6.60 -29.69 -4.60
CA PRO A 44 7.25 -29.46 -5.88
C PRO A 44 6.51 -28.34 -6.62
N LEU A 45 7.27 -27.40 -7.17
CA LEU A 45 6.73 -26.39 -8.08
C LEU A 45 6.04 -27.10 -9.27
N PRO A 46 5.04 -26.46 -9.89
CA PRO A 46 4.49 -26.94 -11.17
C PRO A 46 5.67 -27.15 -12.13
N GLY A 47 5.95 -28.41 -12.52
CA GLY A 47 7.13 -28.79 -13.28
C GLY A 47 8.13 -29.69 -12.54
N GLY A 48 7.89 -30.05 -11.25
CA GLY A 48 8.61 -31.11 -10.53
C GLY A 48 9.95 -30.77 -9.93
N ARG A 49 10.28 -29.48 -9.74
CA ARG A 49 11.55 -29.04 -9.12
C ARG A 49 11.29 -28.40 -7.75
N ALA A 50 12.10 -28.79 -6.74
CA ALA A 50 12.08 -28.19 -5.40
C ALA A 50 12.81 -26.84 -5.38
N LEU A 51 12.23 -25.83 -4.73
CA LEU A 51 12.82 -24.48 -4.60
C LEU A 51 14.16 -24.42 -3.86
N PHE A 52 14.49 -25.45 -3.08
CA PHE A 52 15.67 -25.50 -2.21
C PHE A 52 16.28 -26.92 -2.15
N SER A 53 16.81 -27.43 -3.28
CA SER A 53 17.68 -28.61 -3.25
C SER A 53 19.14 -28.16 -3.31
N ASP A 54 20.01 -28.79 -2.52
CA ASP A 54 21.45 -28.50 -2.48
C ASP A 54 22.19 -28.85 -3.81
N GLU A 55 21.45 -29.37 -4.80
CA GLU A 55 21.92 -29.71 -6.15
C GLU A 55 21.47 -28.72 -7.22
N LEU A 56 21.02 -27.53 -6.86
CA LEU A 56 20.60 -26.51 -7.82
C LEU A 56 21.84 -26.00 -8.59
N GLY A 57 21.96 -26.47 -9.83
CA GLY A 57 22.64 -25.73 -10.89
C GLY A 57 22.00 -24.33 -11.04
N ASP A 58 22.57 -23.49 -11.88
CA ASP A 58 22.14 -22.11 -12.11
C ASP A 58 20.62 -21.96 -12.14
N PRO A 59 19.98 -21.23 -11.19
CA PRO A 59 18.53 -21.07 -11.15
C PRO A 59 17.98 -20.10 -12.20
N LEU A 60 18.85 -19.33 -12.90
CA LEU A 60 18.47 -18.31 -13.84
C LEU A 60 17.69 -18.84 -15.05
N PRO A 61 18.10 -19.96 -15.73
CA PRO A 61 17.32 -20.51 -16.84
C PRO A 61 15.93 -20.99 -16.40
N ALA A 62 15.84 -21.62 -15.23
CA ALA A 62 14.56 -22.12 -14.69
C ALA A 62 13.59 -20.97 -14.30
N LEU A 63 14.13 -19.85 -13.83
CA LEU A 63 13.36 -18.65 -13.56
C LEU A 63 12.88 -17.97 -14.84
N GLN A 64 13.71 -17.92 -15.89
CA GLN A 64 13.34 -17.39 -17.20
C GLN A 64 12.24 -18.22 -17.86
N ASP A 65 12.34 -19.54 -17.79
CA ASP A 65 11.30 -20.46 -18.31
C ASP A 65 9.97 -20.29 -17.55
N THR A 66 10.02 -20.12 -16.23
CA THR A 66 8.82 -19.91 -15.40
C THR A 66 8.14 -18.57 -15.69
N LEU A 67 8.91 -17.52 -15.99
CA LEU A 67 8.39 -16.20 -16.36
C LEU A 67 7.82 -16.17 -17.79
N ALA A 68 8.25 -17.08 -18.67
CA ALA A 68 7.77 -17.19 -20.05
C ALA A 68 6.50 -18.05 -20.18
N GLU A 69 6.10 -18.78 -19.12
CA GLU A 69 4.96 -19.69 -19.16
C GLU A 69 3.63 -18.91 -19.09
N GLU A 70 2.92 -18.82 -20.22
CA GLU A 70 1.57 -18.21 -20.29
C GLU A 70 0.54 -19.10 -19.61
N ALA A 71 -0.16 -18.59 -18.60
CA ALA A 71 -1.30 -19.27 -17.99
C ALA A 71 -2.49 -19.32 -18.99
N THR A 72 -2.83 -20.50 -19.47
CA THR A 72 -4.02 -20.72 -20.30
C THR A 72 -5.21 -21.08 -19.44
N TYR A 73 -6.33 -20.37 -19.59
CA TYR A 73 -7.58 -20.64 -18.90
C TYR A 73 -8.69 -21.03 -19.88
N ASP A 74 -9.31 -22.21 -19.68
CA ASP A 74 -10.47 -22.62 -20.49
C ASP A 74 -11.76 -21.98 -19.95
N ALA A 75 -12.36 -21.11 -20.76
CA ALA A 75 -13.61 -20.39 -20.45
C ALA A 75 -14.87 -21.19 -20.78
N ALA A 76 -14.76 -22.40 -21.34
CA ALA A 76 -15.91 -23.17 -21.81
C ALA A 76 -16.85 -23.61 -20.68
N SER A 77 -18.14 -23.58 -20.93
CA SER A 77 -19.18 -24.14 -20.05
C SER A 77 -19.84 -25.33 -20.70
N HIS A 78 -19.91 -26.47 -20.00
CA HIS A 78 -20.51 -27.70 -20.48
C HIS A 78 -22.03 -27.82 -20.20
N ARG A 79 -22.70 -26.75 -19.77
CA ARG A 79 -24.14 -26.74 -19.50
C ARG A 79 -24.93 -26.62 -20.81
N PRO A 80 -25.86 -27.56 -21.14
CA PRO A 80 -26.42 -27.71 -22.48
C PRO A 80 -27.36 -26.57 -22.93
N VAL A 81 -28.06 -25.88 -22.00
CA VAL A 81 -29.06 -24.86 -22.38
C VAL A 81 -28.51 -23.42 -22.26
N VAL A 82 -27.69 -23.13 -21.26
CA VAL A 82 -27.20 -21.77 -20.97
C VAL A 82 -25.70 -21.67 -21.15
N GLY A 83 -25.04 -22.72 -21.62
CA GLY A 83 -23.57 -22.76 -21.73
C GLY A 83 -22.99 -21.66 -22.58
N GLY A 84 -23.66 -21.30 -23.67
CA GLY A 84 -23.20 -20.21 -24.55
C GLY A 84 -23.18 -18.83 -23.85
N VAL A 85 -24.20 -18.50 -23.09
CA VAL A 85 -24.29 -17.23 -22.36
C VAL A 85 -23.27 -17.20 -21.22
N ILE A 86 -23.12 -18.31 -20.50
CA ILE A 86 -22.11 -18.44 -19.45
C ILE A 86 -20.70 -18.32 -20.01
N THR A 87 -20.44 -18.97 -21.16
CA THR A 87 -19.13 -18.91 -21.83
C THR A 87 -18.83 -17.50 -22.31
N LEU A 88 -19.80 -16.79 -22.89
CA LEU A 88 -19.65 -15.41 -23.28
C LEU A 88 -19.38 -14.50 -22.07
N GLY A 89 -20.16 -14.62 -21.01
CA GLY A 89 -19.96 -13.87 -19.77
C GLY A 89 -18.57 -14.11 -19.18
N ARG A 90 -18.13 -15.37 -19.11
CA ARG A 90 -16.76 -15.71 -18.66
C ARG A 90 -15.67 -15.11 -19.55
N ARG A 91 -15.82 -15.14 -20.87
CA ARG A 91 -14.85 -14.54 -21.81
C ARG A 91 -14.74 -13.02 -21.62
N VAL A 92 -15.86 -12.33 -21.40
CA VAL A 92 -15.86 -10.89 -21.13
C VAL A 92 -15.16 -10.60 -19.80
N VAL A 93 -15.51 -11.32 -18.73
CA VAL A 93 -14.86 -11.15 -17.41
C VAL A 93 -13.38 -11.48 -17.49
N ILE A 94 -12.99 -12.58 -18.14
CA ILE A 94 -11.58 -12.95 -18.32
C ILE A 94 -10.86 -11.89 -19.16
N GLY A 95 -11.49 -11.37 -20.21
CA GLY A 95 -10.92 -10.30 -21.03
C GLY A 95 -10.66 -9.03 -20.22
N LEU A 96 -11.61 -8.62 -19.37
CA LEU A 96 -11.45 -7.47 -18.48
C LEU A 96 -10.37 -7.72 -17.42
N VAL A 97 -10.36 -8.90 -16.82
CA VAL A 97 -9.35 -9.29 -15.82
C VAL A 97 -7.96 -9.37 -16.47
N ARG A 98 -7.84 -9.96 -17.66
CA ARG A 98 -6.54 -10.01 -18.39
C ARG A 98 -6.05 -8.62 -18.76
N TRP A 99 -6.91 -7.74 -19.25
CA TRP A 99 -6.53 -6.36 -19.55
C TRP A 99 -6.08 -5.62 -18.29
N TRP A 100 -6.78 -5.81 -17.17
CA TRP A 100 -6.43 -5.22 -15.89
C TRP A 100 -5.13 -5.80 -15.30
N VAL A 101 -4.97 -7.13 -15.36
CA VAL A 101 -3.77 -7.82 -14.88
C VAL A 101 -2.56 -7.51 -15.76
N ALA A 102 -2.72 -7.35 -17.08
CA ALA A 102 -1.62 -7.07 -18.01
C ALA A 102 -0.83 -5.79 -17.62
N ALA A 103 -1.53 -4.74 -17.18
CA ALA A 103 -0.85 -3.52 -16.74
C ALA A 103 0.02 -3.72 -15.49
N ILE A 104 -0.37 -4.65 -14.60
CA ILE A 104 0.37 -5.01 -13.40
C ILE A 104 1.51 -5.97 -13.74
N THR A 105 1.26 -6.97 -14.60
CA THR A 105 2.25 -7.96 -15.00
C THR A 105 3.37 -7.34 -15.82
N ASP A 106 3.09 -6.46 -16.77
CA ASP A 106 4.10 -5.75 -17.58
C ASP A 106 5.09 -4.95 -16.72
N ARG A 107 4.61 -4.38 -15.61
CA ARG A 107 5.46 -3.68 -14.66
C ARG A 107 6.30 -4.65 -13.85
N GLN A 108 5.67 -5.73 -13.36
CA GLN A 108 6.35 -6.76 -12.57
C GLN A 108 7.39 -7.50 -13.41
N GLU A 109 7.09 -7.82 -14.66
CA GLU A 109 8.03 -8.42 -15.61
C GLU A 109 9.25 -7.53 -15.84
N ARG A 110 9.07 -6.22 -16.03
CA ARG A 110 10.19 -5.28 -16.14
C ARG A 110 11.06 -5.26 -14.89
N ILE A 111 10.45 -5.26 -13.70
CA ILE A 111 11.18 -5.32 -12.42
C ILE A 111 11.92 -6.66 -12.31
N ASN A 112 11.28 -7.77 -12.63
CA ASN A 112 11.87 -9.09 -12.58
C ASN A 112 13.05 -9.23 -13.58
N HIS A 113 12.89 -8.73 -14.81
CA HIS A 113 13.98 -8.70 -15.81
C HIS A 113 15.17 -7.83 -15.36
N LEU A 114 14.92 -6.68 -14.76
CA LEU A 114 15.99 -5.82 -14.23
C LEU A 114 16.69 -6.48 -13.04
N THR A 115 15.93 -7.13 -12.17
CA THR A 115 16.48 -7.86 -11.01
C THR A 115 17.31 -9.06 -11.46
N LEU A 116 16.81 -9.86 -12.41
CA LEU A 116 17.53 -11.00 -12.97
C LEU A 116 18.83 -10.58 -13.68
N ARG A 117 18.79 -9.48 -14.44
CA ARG A 117 20.00 -8.91 -15.05
C ARG A 117 21.00 -8.46 -13.98
N ALA A 118 20.53 -7.74 -12.96
CA ALA A 118 21.39 -7.28 -11.87
C ALA A 118 22.02 -8.45 -11.13
N VAL A 119 21.30 -9.53 -10.87
CA VAL A 119 21.81 -10.76 -10.24
C VAL A 119 22.78 -11.51 -11.15
N ALA A 120 22.48 -11.61 -12.46
CA ALA A 120 23.41 -12.22 -13.42
C ALA A 120 24.72 -11.43 -13.54
N ASP A 121 24.63 -10.11 -13.57
CA ASP A 121 25.79 -9.22 -13.64
C ASP A 121 26.62 -9.25 -12.34
N LEU A 122 26.00 -9.45 -11.17
CA LEU A 122 26.66 -9.66 -9.88
C LEU A 122 27.46 -10.97 -9.82
N ARG A 123 26.99 -11.99 -10.54
CA ARG A 123 27.65 -13.30 -10.56
C ARG A 123 28.95 -13.29 -11.40
N ASP A 124 28.98 -12.50 -12.47
CA ASP A 124 30.00 -12.65 -13.51
C ASP A 124 31.19 -11.67 -13.38
N ALA A 125 31.22 -10.74 -12.40
CA ALA A 125 32.36 -9.84 -12.24
C ALA A 125 32.50 -9.12 -10.88
N PRO A 126 33.63 -9.23 -10.20
CA PRO A 126 34.19 -8.13 -9.45
C PRO A 126 35.05 -7.30 -10.43
N SER A 127 34.51 -6.23 -11.01
CA SER A 127 35.30 -5.36 -11.87
C SER A 127 34.85 -3.89 -11.78
N PRO A 128 35.72 -2.92 -12.12
CA PRO A 128 35.36 -1.49 -12.19
C PRO A 128 34.16 -1.19 -13.11
N GLN A 129 33.81 -2.11 -13.99
CA GLN A 129 32.62 -2.05 -14.84
C GLN A 129 31.31 -2.20 -14.05
N PHE A 130 31.33 -2.84 -12.87
CA PHE A 130 30.17 -3.01 -12.00
C PHE A 130 29.71 -1.67 -11.42
N ASP A 131 30.63 -0.83 -10.92
CA ASP A 131 30.32 0.50 -10.39
C ASP A 131 29.76 1.45 -11.48
N GLU A 132 30.25 1.32 -12.71
CA GLU A 132 29.72 2.10 -13.83
C GLU A 132 28.33 1.64 -14.22
N ARG A 133 28.08 0.36 -14.19
CA ARG A 133 26.79 -0.26 -14.52
C ARG A 133 25.75 -0.01 -13.43
N LEU A 134 26.14 -0.07 -12.16
CA LEU A 134 25.32 0.32 -11.02
C LEU A 134 24.93 1.81 -11.12
N ARG A 135 25.89 2.69 -11.43
CA ARG A 135 25.62 4.11 -11.67
C ARG A 135 24.66 4.35 -12.84
N ARG A 136 24.73 3.55 -13.92
CA ARG A 136 23.78 3.63 -15.05
C ARG A 136 22.39 3.19 -14.62
N LEU A 137 22.25 2.07 -13.90
CA LEU A 137 20.98 1.60 -13.36
C LEU A 137 20.37 2.60 -12.37
N GLU A 138 21.18 3.20 -11.50
CA GLU A 138 20.75 4.28 -10.63
C GLU A 138 20.30 5.52 -11.40
N ALA A 139 21.00 5.87 -12.49
CA ALA A 139 20.63 6.99 -13.33
C ALA A 139 19.36 6.71 -14.13
N GLU A 140 19.16 5.49 -14.63
CA GLU A 140 17.91 5.05 -15.28
C GLU A 140 16.76 5.01 -14.30
N TRP A 141 16.98 4.52 -13.07
CA TRP A 141 15.98 4.51 -12.01
C TRP A 141 15.62 5.94 -11.56
N ARG A 142 16.61 6.85 -11.46
CA ARG A 142 16.35 8.28 -11.18
C ARG A 142 15.55 8.94 -12.30
N ARG A 143 15.89 8.70 -13.58
CA ARG A 143 15.10 9.21 -14.72
C ARG A 143 13.68 8.71 -14.67
N TRP A 144 13.48 7.40 -14.45
CA TRP A 144 12.15 6.81 -14.32
C TRP A 144 11.36 7.42 -13.14
N ARG A 145 12.01 7.66 -12.03
CA ARG A 145 11.41 8.34 -10.88
C ARG A 145 11.11 9.81 -11.19
N ASP A 146 12.00 10.49 -11.91
CA ASP A 146 11.84 11.90 -12.28
C ASP A 146 10.77 12.07 -13.37
N ASP A 147 10.59 11.10 -14.27
CA ASP A 147 9.45 11.01 -15.19
C ASP A 147 8.13 10.75 -14.41
N GLU A 148 8.17 9.99 -13.33
CA GLU A 148 7.05 9.82 -12.40
C GLU A 148 6.73 11.13 -11.64
N VAL A 149 7.74 11.94 -11.33
CA VAL A 149 7.60 13.30 -10.77
C VAL A 149 7.12 14.31 -11.81
N ALA A 150 7.52 14.17 -13.07
CA ALA A 150 6.98 15.00 -14.16
C ALA A 150 5.49 14.69 -14.40
N ALA A 151 5.07 13.43 -14.26
CA ALA A 151 3.66 13.05 -14.20
C ALA A 151 2.94 13.69 -12.98
N SER A 152 3.67 14.05 -11.92
CA SER A 152 3.12 14.76 -10.75
C SER A 152 2.80 16.23 -11.01
N LEU A 153 3.35 16.85 -12.05
CA LEU A 153 2.89 18.17 -12.52
C LEU A 153 1.46 18.13 -13.07
N GLU A 154 1.04 16.99 -13.59
CA GLU A 154 -0.36 16.70 -13.90
C GLU A 154 -1.18 16.40 -12.63
N SER A 155 -0.55 16.11 -11.49
CA SER A 155 -1.24 15.78 -10.24
C SER A 155 -2.11 16.92 -9.73
N ARG A 156 -1.75 18.18 -9.98
CA ARG A 156 -2.59 19.34 -9.64
C ARG A 156 -3.89 19.37 -10.44
N TYR A 157 -3.81 19.07 -11.74
CA TYR A 157 -5.00 18.97 -12.62
C TYR A 157 -5.78 17.70 -12.29
N PHE A 158 -5.06 16.63 -11.96
CA PHE A 158 -5.64 15.38 -11.49
C PHE A 158 -6.39 15.57 -10.17
N ALA A 159 -5.74 16.15 -9.17
CA ALA A 159 -6.34 16.43 -7.87
C ALA A 159 -7.56 17.37 -8.01
N ALA A 160 -7.48 18.39 -8.84
CA ALA A 160 -8.61 19.28 -9.11
C ALA A 160 -9.80 18.56 -9.77
N ARG A 161 -9.56 17.48 -10.51
CA ARG A 161 -10.62 16.77 -11.25
C ARG A 161 -11.13 15.51 -10.52
N PHE A 162 -10.28 14.81 -9.77
CA PHE A 162 -10.56 13.47 -9.25
C PHE A 162 -10.48 13.33 -7.73
N SER A 163 -9.81 14.24 -7.01
CA SER A 163 -9.68 14.14 -5.53
C SER A 163 -10.96 14.47 -4.75
N GLY A 164 -12.03 14.73 -5.45
CA GLY A 164 -13.32 15.10 -4.85
C GLY A 164 -13.42 16.60 -4.55
N ASP A 165 -14.67 17.09 -4.49
CA ASP A 165 -14.95 18.46 -4.12
C ASP A 165 -14.58 18.70 -2.65
N GLU A 166 -14.01 19.86 -2.35
CA GLU A 166 -13.59 20.24 -1.00
C GLU A 166 -14.69 20.08 0.06
N PRO A 167 -15.97 20.39 -0.21
CA PRO A 167 -17.08 20.12 0.71
C PRO A 167 -17.21 18.63 1.09
N VAL A 168 -16.95 17.72 0.15
CA VAL A 168 -17.02 16.27 0.38
C VAL A 168 -15.86 15.83 1.27
N ILE A 169 -14.64 16.31 0.98
CA ILE A 169 -13.45 16.06 1.78
C ILE A 169 -13.66 16.56 3.22
N ARG A 170 -14.20 17.77 3.36
CA ARG A 170 -14.49 18.40 4.64
C ARG A 170 -15.51 17.57 5.44
N ALA A 171 -16.65 17.23 4.85
CA ALA A 171 -17.69 16.44 5.50
C ALA A 171 -17.20 15.04 5.92
N GLN A 172 -16.38 14.41 5.09
CA GLN A 172 -15.76 13.11 5.42
C GLN A 172 -14.80 13.21 6.60
N SER A 173 -13.94 14.23 6.61
CA SER A 173 -12.94 14.44 7.67
C SER A 173 -13.59 14.89 8.98
N GLU A 174 -14.67 15.68 8.90
CA GLU A 174 -15.41 16.17 10.06
C GLU A 174 -15.98 15.05 10.94
N ARG A 175 -16.33 13.90 10.35
CA ARG A 175 -16.82 12.71 11.08
C ARG A 175 -15.83 12.20 12.13
N PHE A 176 -14.55 12.49 11.98
CA PHE A 176 -13.49 12.01 12.88
C PHE A 176 -13.02 13.06 13.89
N LEU A 177 -13.53 14.30 13.89
CA LEU A 177 -13.08 15.34 14.80
C LEU A 177 -13.30 14.98 16.28
N ASP A 178 -14.40 14.29 16.58
CA ASP A 178 -14.70 13.88 17.94
C ASP A 178 -13.67 12.89 18.51
N VAL A 179 -13.00 12.13 17.65
CA VAL A 179 -11.91 11.21 18.01
C VAL A 179 -10.71 11.99 18.58
N PHE A 180 -10.52 13.24 18.12
CA PHE A 180 -9.42 14.11 18.51
C PHE A 180 -9.80 15.16 19.58
N ARG A 181 -11.00 15.08 20.15
CA ARG A 181 -11.46 16.05 21.16
C ARG A 181 -10.48 16.13 22.34
N GLY A 182 -10.07 17.36 22.68
CA GLY A 182 -9.14 17.63 23.77
C GLY A 182 -7.67 17.34 23.46
N ARG A 183 -7.35 16.99 22.21
CA ARG A 183 -5.98 16.84 21.75
C ARG A 183 -5.37 18.20 21.38
N THR A 184 -4.05 18.30 21.46
CA THR A 184 -3.32 19.57 21.31
C THR A 184 -2.19 19.48 20.29
N ARG A 185 -1.82 18.27 19.87
CA ARG A 185 -0.67 17.99 18.98
C ARG A 185 -1.02 16.92 17.97
N VAL A 186 -2.13 17.13 17.24
CA VAL A 186 -2.59 16.22 16.19
C VAL A 186 -1.73 16.41 14.95
N LEU A 187 -1.15 15.34 14.45
CA LEU A 187 -0.45 15.31 13.15
C LEU A 187 -1.45 14.97 12.04
N ASP A 188 -1.58 15.86 11.05
CA ASP A 188 -2.24 15.60 9.76
C ASP A 188 -1.16 15.17 8.74
N LEU A 189 -1.05 13.87 8.51
CA LEU A 189 -0.05 13.27 7.64
C LEU A 189 -0.58 13.20 6.21
N GLY A 190 0.11 13.85 5.25
CA GLY A 190 -0.42 14.10 3.91
C GLY A 190 -1.50 15.18 3.94
N SER A 191 -1.20 16.31 4.59
CA SER A 191 -2.19 17.35 4.88
C SER A 191 -2.75 18.06 3.64
N GLY A 192 -2.07 17.93 2.49
CA GLY A 192 -2.51 18.53 1.23
C GLY A 192 -2.87 20.01 1.38
N ARG A 193 -4.12 20.35 1.06
CA ARG A 193 -4.62 21.73 1.17
C ARG A 193 -4.99 22.18 2.58
N GLY A 194 -4.77 21.34 3.61
CA GLY A 194 -5.00 21.70 5.01
C GLY A 194 -6.46 21.73 5.45
N THR A 195 -7.35 21.08 4.73
CA THR A 195 -8.79 21.04 5.08
C THR A 195 -9.02 20.47 6.50
N PHE A 196 -8.30 19.43 6.87
CA PHE A 196 -8.41 18.86 8.21
C PHE A 196 -7.83 19.77 9.29
N LEU A 197 -6.75 20.48 8.99
CA LEU A 197 -6.14 21.49 9.90
C LEU A 197 -7.10 22.64 10.19
N GLU A 198 -7.87 23.09 9.19
CA GLU A 198 -8.94 24.09 9.39
C GLU A 198 -10.01 23.57 10.34
N LEU A 199 -10.44 22.31 10.11
CA LEU A 199 -11.43 21.66 11.00
C LEU A 199 -10.95 21.54 12.42
N LEU A 200 -9.68 21.18 12.64
CA LEU A 200 -9.06 21.13 13.98
C LEU A 200 -9.09 22.51 14.62
N ARG A 201 -8.60 23.55 13.92
CA ARG A 201 -8.61 24.94 14.40
C ARG A 201 -10.01 25.41 14.77
N ASP A 202 -10.99 25.17 13.90
CA ASP A 202 -12.39 25.59 14.10
C ASP A 202 -13.03 24.93 15.34
N ARG A 203 -12.48 23.78 15.79
CA ARG A 203 -12.90 23.06 17.00
C ARG A 203 -11.98 23.30 18.20
N GLY A 204 -10.99 24.19 18.08
CA GLY A 204 -10.02 24.46 19.15
C GLY A 204 -9.08 23.28 19.45
N ILE A 205 -8.86 22.39 18.49
CA ILE A 205 -7.94 21.26 18.60
C ILE A 205 -6.60 21.71 18.01
N GLY A 206 -5.51 21.51 18.76
CA GLY A 206 -4.18 21.82 18.28
C GLY A 206 -3.66 20.76 17.30
N GLY A 207 -3.00 21.22 16.24
CA GLY A 207 -2.44 20.28 15.25
C GLY A 207 -1.54 20.96 14.23
N TYR A 208 -0.82 20.17 13.48
CA TYR A 208 0.01 20.61 12.37
C TYR A 208 -0.01 19.57 11.23
N GLY A 209 0.27 20.04 10.02
CA GLY A 209 0.30 19.20 8.82
C GLY A 209 1.72 18.89 8.35
N VAL A 210 1.84 17.77 7.65
CA VAL A 210 3.06 17.39 6.92
C VAL A 210 2.67 16.91 5.54
N ASP A 211 3.27 17.51 4.52
CA ASP A 211 3.07 17.12 3.13
C ASP A 211 4.38 17.31 2.33
N PRO A 212 4.72 16.44 1.37
CA PRO A 212 5.91 16.63 0.54
C PRO A 212 5.80 17.82 -0.43
N ASP A 213 4.59 18.29 -0.78
CA ASP A 213 4.42 19.41 -1.70
C ASP A 213 4.60 20.76 -0.99
N ALA A 214 5.75 21.41 -1.26
CA ALA A 214 6.10 22.71 -0.68
C ALA A 214 5.09 23.81 -1.04
N ASN A 215 4.51 23.80 -2.26
CA ASN A 215 3.58 24.82 -2.69
C ASN A 215 2.22 24.70 -1.97
N MET A 216 1.74 23.45 -1.74
CA MET A 216 0.56 23.23 -0.93
C MET A 216 0.78 23.72 0.51
N ASN A 217 1.92 23.42 1.10
CA ASN A 217 2.26 23.87 2.44
C ASN A 217 2.37 25.41 2.54
N ASP A 218 2.88 26.09 1.50
CA ASP A 218 2.92 27.57 1.46
C ASP A 218 1.51 28.16 1.45
N GLU A 219 0.59 27.55 0.70
CA GLU A 219 -0.83 27.96 0.69
C GLU A 219 -1.47 27.73 2.08
N VAL A 220 -1.23 26.59 2.72
CA VAL A 220 -1.72 26.26 4.07
C VAL A 220 -1.18 27.27 5.09
N ARG A 221 0.12 27.57 5.06
CA ARG A 221 0.75 28.56 5.95
C ARG A 221 0.21 29.98 5.73
N SER A 222 -0.13 30.35 4.48
CA SER A 222 -0.73 31.65 4.20
C SER A 222 -2.09 31.88 4.89
N ARG A 223 -2.79 30.78 5.24
CA ARG A 223 -4.04 30.76 6.00
C ARG A 223 -3.83 30.68 7.53
N GLY A 224 -2.58 30.83 7.99
CA GLY A 224 -2.22 30.84 9.42
C GLY A 224 -2.24 29.46 10.07
N LEU A 225 -2.12 28.38 9.28
CA LEU A 225 -2.02 27.00 9.77
C LEU A 225 -0.56 26.53 9.79
N ASP A 226 -0.21 25.65 10.74
CA ASP A 226 1.14 25.06 10.80
C ASP A 226 1.23 23.91 9.81
N ALA A 227 2.06 24.05 8.78
CA ALA A 227 2.33 23.03 7.79
C ALA A 227 3.84 22.94 7.48
N ARG A 228 4.34 21.71 7.38
CA ARG A 228 5.77 21.41 7.20
C ARG A 228 5.99 20.60 5.95
N THR A 229 7.04 20.94 5.20
CA THR A 229 7.40 20.21 4.00
C THR A 229 8.35 19.08 4.36
N ALA A 230 7.85 17.84 4.28
CA ALA A 230 8.65 16.64 4.52
C ALA A 230 7.92 15.40 3.93
N ASP A 231 8.71 14.37 3.65
CA ASP A 231 8.20 13.01 3.47
C ASP A 231 7.61 12.48 4.77
N GLY A 232 6.44 11.83 4.69
CA GLY A 232 5.68 11.41 5.87
C GLY A 232 6.42 10.43 6.78
N LEU A 233 7.04 9.41 6.22
CA LEU A 233 7.80 8.42 7.01
C LEU A 233 9.07 9.03 7.61
N THR A 234 9.76 9.87 6.85
CA THR A 234 10.94 10.61 7.32
C THR A 234 10.58 11.52 8.49
N HIS A 235 9.44 12.23 8.38
CA HIS A 235 8.96 13.09 9.47
C HIS A 235 8.62 12.26 10.71
N LEU A 236 7.85 11.18 10.58
CA LEU A 236 7.52 10.31 11.71
C LEU A 236 8.77 9.81 12.45
N ARG A 237 9.81 9.40 11.71
CA ARG A 237 11.09 8.98 12.28
C ARG A 237 11.83 10.07 13.04
N SER A 238 11.66 11.32 12.64
CA SER A 238 12.29 12.48 13.31
C SER A 238 11.62 12.87 14.63
N LEU A 239 10.39 12.40 14.87
CA LEU A 239 9.64 12.70 16.08
C LEU A 239 10.20 11.94 17.29
N ALA A 240 10.19 12.59 18.45
CA ALA A 240 10.42 11.90 19.72
C ALA A 240 9.25 10.95 20.06
N ALA A 241 9.52 9.89 20.82
CA ALA A 241 8.46 9.02 21.32
C ALA A 241 7.46 9.82 22.16
N GLY A 242 6.16 9.58 21.97
CA GLY A 242 5.09 10.26 22.70
C GLY A 242 5.03 11.78 22.45
N SER A 243 5.49 12.27 21.31
CA SER A 243 5.53 13.72 21.03
C SER A 243 4.26 14.27 20.37
N ILE A 244 3.37 13.41 19.90
CA ILE A 244 2.06 13.75 19.33
C ILE A 244 0.95 13.02 20.08
N ASP A 245 -0.26 13.59 20.10
CA ASP A 245 -1.41 13.04 20.83
C ASP A 245 -2.58 12.64 19.92
N GLY A 246 -2.36 12.62 18.63
CA GLY A 246 -3.28 12.13 17.61
C GLY A 246 -2.62 12.11 16.23
N LEU A 247 -3.06 11.22 15.35
CA LEU A 247 -2.63 11.17 13.96
C LEU A 247 -3.82 10.96 13.05
N PHE A 248 -3.91 11.78 12.02
CA PHE A 248 -4.87 11.66 10.93
C PHE A 248 -4.11 11.54 9.62
N ALA A 249 -4.53 10.63 8.76
CA ALA A 249 -3.95 10.45 7.42
C ALA A 249 -5.08 10.11 6.45
N ARG A 250 -5.27 10.94 5.43
CA ARG A 250 -6.28 10.71 4.42
C ARG A 250 -5.63 10.61 3.05
N HIS A 251 -5.88 9.49 2.35
CA HIS A 251 -5.33 9.20 1.03
C HIS A 251 -3.78 9.26 1.00
N VAL A 252 -3.16 8.56 1.94
CA VAL A 252 -1.71 8.42 2.06
C VAL A 252 -1.27 6.96 1.93
N ALA A 253 -2.02 6.04 2.54
CA ALA A 253 -1.63 4.64 2.64
C ALA A 253 -1.52 3.94 1.29
N GLU A 254 -2.34 4.32 0.32
CA GLU A 254 -2.35 3.81 -1.06
C GLU A 254 -1.16 4.25 -1.91
N HIS A 255 -0.44 5.31 -1.49
CA HIS A 255 0.71 5.85 -2.22
C HIS A 255 2.05 5.24 -1.80
N VAL A 256 2.06 4.45 -0.72
CA VAL A 256 3.29 3.85 -0.18
C VAL A 256 3.36 2.34 -0.42
N LEU A 257 4.56 1.77 -0.41
CA LEU A 257 4.76 0.34 -0.51
C LEU A 257 4.36 -0.35 0.81
N PRO A 258 3.99 -1.65 0.80
CA PRO A 258 3.57 -2.36 2.01
C PRO A 258 4.56 -2.28 3.18
N GLY A 259 5.86 -2.39 2.88
CA GLY A 259 6.91 -2.27 3.90
C GLY A 259 7.02 -0.85 4.48
N GLU A 260 6.78 0.18 3.67
CA GLU A 260 6.75 1.57 4.11
C GLU A 260 5.51 1.84 4.96
N LEU A 261 4.34 1.31 4.57
CA LEU A 261 3.11 1.42 5.38
C LEU A 261 3.29 0.80 6.76
N ILE A 262 3.85 -0.41 6.86
CA ILE A 262 4.15 -1.06 8.13
C ILE A 262 5.12 -0.21 8.96
N ALA A 263 6.16 0.35 8.33
CA ALA A 263 7.08 1.26 9.01
C ALA A 263 6.37 2.54 9.48
N MET A 264 5.47 3.12 8.68
CA MET A 264 4.67 4.29 9.07
C MET A 264 3.78 3.98 10.28
N LEU A 265 3.11 2.84 10.32
CA LEU A 265 2.28 2.43 11.46
C LEU A 265 3.12 2.27 12.73
N ARG A 266 4.29 1.61 12.62
CA ARG A 266 5.23 1.43 13.73
C ARG A 266 5.75 2.75 14.28
N GLU A 267 6.17 3.65 13.39
CA GLU A 267 6.66 4.97 13.79
C GLU A 267 5.54 5.87 14.31
N SER A 268 4.32 5.76 13.77
CA SER A 268 3.14 6.43 14.31
C SER A 268 2.86 5.98 15.73
N ARG A 269 2.85 4.66 15.99
CA ARG A 269 2.67 4.12 17.36
C ARG A 269 3.75 4.61 18.34
N ARG A 270 5.00 4.69 17.88
CA ARG A 270 6.12 5.18 18.71
C ARG A 270 5.97 6.67 19.04
N ALA A 271 5.57 7.49 18.05
CA ALA A 271 5.45 8.94 18.20
C ALA A 271 4.20 9.38 18.96
N LEU A 272 3.15 8.55 18.98
CA LEU A 272 1.91 8.82 19.68
C LEU A 272 2.05 8.59 21.19
N GLU A 273 1.43 9.46 22.00
CA GLU A 273 1.25 9.26 23.43
C GLU A 273 0.38 8.03 23.72
N PRO A 274 0.49 7.41 24.91
CA PRO A 274 -0.42 6.37 25.34
C PRO A 274 -1.90 6.83 25.30
N GLY A 275 -2.79 5.97 24.81
CA GLY A 275 -4.22 6.26 24.66
C GLY A 275 -4.57 7.25 23.54
N SER A 276 -3.64 7.52 22.63
CA SER A 276 -3.85 8.45 21.52
C SER A 276 -4.46 7.76 20.28
N PRO A 277 -5.37 8.44 19.56
CA PRO A 277 -5.98 7.89 18.36
C PRO A 277 -5.10 8.01 17.13
N VAL A 278 -5.28 7.06 16.20
CA VAL A 278 -4.85 7.14 14.83
C VAL A 278 -6.04 6.90 13.90
N VAL A 279 -6.14 7.68 12.83
CA VAL A 279 -7.18 7.56 11.81
C VAL A 279 -6.52 7.53 10.43
N PHE A 280 -6.77 6.48 9.67
CA PHE A 280 -6.41 6.37 8.26
C PHE A 280 -7.66 6.27 7.40
N ILE A 281 -7.74 7.06 6.33
CA ILE A 281 -8.80 6.99 5.33
C ILE A 281 -8.15 6.69 3.98
N THR A 282 -8.68 5.71 3.25
CA THR A 282 -8.12 5.26 1.96
C THR A 282 -9.25 4.70 1.06
N PRO A 283 -9.07 4.63 -0.28
CA PRO A 283 -10.06 4.07 -1.17
C PRO A 283 -10.45 2.63 -0.81
N ASN A 284 -11.73 2.32 -0.93
CA ASN A 284 -12.30 1.02 -0.56
C ASN A 284 -12.30 0.01 -1.70
N PRO A 285 -11.33 -0.91 -1.80
CA PRO A 285 -11.28 -1.90 -2.86
C PRO A 285 -12.35 -3.01 -2.73
N ALA A 286 -13.04 -3.12 -1.59
CA ALA A 286 -14.17 -4.02 -1.43
C ALA A 286 -15.36 -3.58 -2.29
N THR A 287 -15.46 -2.29 -2.63
CA THR A 287 -16.34 -1.78 -3.69
C THR A 287 -15.68 -2.03 -5.04
N LEU A 288 -16.25 -2.92 -5.86
CA LEU A 288 -15.62 -3.40 -7.08
C LEU A 288 -15.32 -2.28 -8.09
N THR A 289 -16.17 -1.27 -8.23
CA THR A 289 -15.92 -0.10 -9.10
C THR A 289 -14.71 0.70 -8.61
N VAL A 290 -14.46 0.75 -7.31
CA VAL A 290 -13.24 1.37 -6.77
C VAL A 290 -12.03 0.48 -7.05
N GLY A 291 -12.05 -0.77 -6.61
CA GLY A 291 -10.92 -1.69 -6.73
C GLY A 291 -10.50 -1.99 -8.18
N ALA A 292 -11.48 -2.03 -9.10
CA ALA A 292 -11.23 -2.36 -10.51
C ALA A 292 -11.00 -1.13 -11.42
N HIS A 293 -11.41 0.07 -11.02
CA HIS A 293 -11.38 1.23 -11.91
C HIS A 293 -10.90 2.51 -11.23
N THR A 294 -11.67 3.09 -10.30
CA THR A 294 -11.39 4.45 -9.83
C THR A 294 -10.10 4.58 -9.04
N PHE A 295 -9.69 3.53 -8.34
CA PHE A 295 -8.39 3.45 -7.68
C PHE A 295 -7.22 3.69 -8.65
N TRP A 296 -7.32 3.14 -9.86
CA TRP A 296 -6.24 3.16 -10.85
C TRP A 296 -6.24 4.41 -11.73
N LEU A 297 -7.16 5.35 -11.51
CA LEU A 297 -7.14 6.64 -12.18
C LEU A 297 -5.98 7.50 -11.70
N ASP A 298 -5.57 7.37 -10.44
CA ASP A 298 -4.39 8.03 -9.93
C ASP A 298 -3.14 7.18 -10.23
N PRO A 299 -2.22 7.68 -11.08
CA PRO A 299 -1.00 6.95 -11.43
C PRO A 299 -0.02 6.82 -10.25
N GLN A 300 -0.20 7.60 -9.18
CA GLN A 300 0.62 7.53 -7.96
C GLN A 300 0.15 6.45 -6.98
N HIS A 301 -1.07 5.93 -7.13
CA HIS A 301 -1.54 4.82 -6.33
C HIS A 301 -0.69 3.58 -6.58
N ARG A 302 -0.15 3.02 -5.51
CA ARG A 302 0.72 1.83 -5.57
C ARG A 302 -0.07 0.55 -5.48
N ARG A 303 -1.01 0.48 -4.54
CA ARG A 303 -1.72 -0.74 -4.22
C ARG A 303 -3.02 -0.46 -3.46
N PRO A 304 -4.15 -1.05 -3.85
CA PRO A 304 -5.36 -1.04 -3.04
C PRO A 304 -5.13 -1.90 -1.78
N ILE A 305 -5.60 -1.40 -0.64
CA ILE A 305 -5.47 -2.09 0.64
C ILE A 305 -6.86 -2.55 1.06
N PRO A 306 -7.14 -3.87 1.12
CA PRO A 306 -8.41 -4.38 1.64
C PRO A 306 -8.62 -3.94 3.10
N PRO A 307 -9.87 -3.57 3.50
CA PRO A 307 -10.17 -3.12 4.85
C PRO A 307 -9.69 -4.09 5.96
N ASP A 308 -9.93 -5.39 5.79
CA ASP A 308 -9.51 -6.40 6.76
C ASP A 308 -7.98 -6.51 6.90
N LEU A 309 -7.27 -6.29 5.80
CA LEU A 309 -5.80 -6.30 5.81
C LEU A 309 -5.25 -5.06 6.55
N PHE A 310 -5.84 -3.88 6.35
CA PHE A 310 -5.39 -2.68 7.02
C PHE A 310 -5.72 -2.72 8.51
N HIS A 311 -6.90 -3.22 8.85
CA HIS A 311 -7.29 -3.50 10.24
C HIS A 311 -6.25 -4.40 10.91
N PHE A 312 -5.93 -5.54 10.29
CA PHE A 312 -4.92 -6.49 10.78
C PHE A 312 -3.53 -5.83 10.96
N TYR A 313 -3.11 -4.96 10.03
CA TYR A 313 -1.82 -4.26 10.18
C TYR A 313 -1.78 -3.37 11.41
N LEU A 314 -2.86 -2.64 11.73
CA LEU A 314 -2.91 -1.84 12.95
C LEU A 314 -2.82 -2.73 14.20
N GLU A 315 -3.56 -3.84 14.24
CA GLU A 315 -3.51 -4.77 15.37
C GLU A 315 -2.10 -5.35 15.58
N VAL A 316 -1.45 -5.80 14.49
CA VAL A 316 -0.09 -6.38 14.55
C VAL A 316 0.94 -5.34 15.03
N GLU A 317 0.80 -4.08 14.61
CA GLU A 317 1.69 -3.00 15.08
C GLU A 317 1.30 -2.50 16.49
N GLY A 318 0.31 -3.13 17.15
CA GLY A 318 -0.01 -2.95 18.56
C GLY A 318 -0.93 -1.76 18.85
N PHE A 319 -1.77 -1.39 17.90
CA PHE A 319 -2.94 -0.54 18.18
C PHE A 319 -4.08 -1.38 18.75
N GLU A 320 -4.85 -0.79 19.65
CA GLU A 320 -5.99 -1.41 20.31
C GLU A 320 -7.31 -0.81 19.82
N ARG A 321 -8.43 -1.50 20.09
CA ARG A 321 -9.79 -1.03 19.76
C ARG A 321 -9.94 -0.65 18.30
N VAL A 322 -9.26 -1.37 17.41
CA VAL A 322 -9.28 -1.09 15.98
C VAL A 322 -10.70 -1.22 15.44
N GLN A 323 -11.14 -0.21 14.70
CA GLN A 323 -12.48 -0.14 14.11
C GLN A 323 -12.38 0.25 12.65
N THR A 324 -13.21 -0.37 11.82
CA THR A 324 -13.29 -0.07 10.39
C THR A 324 -14.68 0.44 10.06
N SER A 325 -14.78 1.51 9.29
CA SER A 325 -16.05 2.07 8.82
C SER A 325 -15.91 2.57 7.38
N THR A 326 -16.98 2.46 6.61
CA THR A 326 -17.02 2.91 5.23
C THR A 326 -17.67 4.30 5.10
N SER A 327 -17.39 4.98 4.01
CA SER A 327 -17.90 6.33 3.73
C SER A 327 -17.91 6.63 2.23
N GLN A 328 -18.60 7.71 1.86
CA GLN A 328 -18.82 8.16 0.48
C GLN A 328 -19.58 7.12 -0.36
N PRO A 329 -20.90 6.93 -0.12
CA PRO A 329 -21.71 6.05 -0.94
C PRO A 329 -21.62 6.44 -2.42
N SER A 330 -21.55 5.44 -3.29
CA SER A 330 -21.58 5.68 -4.74
C SER A 330 -22.90 6.32 -5.17
N GLU A 331 -22.82 7.28 -6.08
CA GLU A 331 -24.01 7.90 -6.71
C GLU A 331 -24.68 6.94 -7.73
N ASP A 332 -23.93 5.96 -8.24
CA ASP A 332 -24.39 5.01 -9.27
C ASP A 332 -25.19 3.83 -8.68
N ARG A 333 -25.67 3.93 -7.44
CA ARG A 333 -26.44 2.84 -6.80
C ARG A 333 -27.72 2.54 -7.57
N LEU A 334 -28.00 1.28 -7.74
CA LEU A 334 -29.25 0.79 -8.30
C LEU A 334 -30.41 1.13 -7.36
N ASN A 335 -31.57 1.47 -7.95
CA ASN A 335 -32.78 1.76 -7.19
C ASN A 335 -33.30 0.50 -6.48
N GLU A 336 -33.33 0.55 -5.15
CA GLU A 336 -33.84 -0.54 -4.30
C GLU A 336 -35.37 -0.51 -4.09
N ASN A 337 -36.07 0.49 -4.68
CA ASN A 337 -37.52 0.56 -4.60
C ASN A 337 -38.20 -0.42 -5.58
N VAL A 338 -37.94 -1.70 -5.36
CA VAL A 338 -38.51 -2.85 -6.07
C VAL A 338 -39.23 -3.75 -5.06
N PRO A 339 -40.25 -4.53 -5.48
CA PRO A 339 -40.97 -5.45 -4.60
C PRO A 339 -40.01 -6.37 -3.84
N GLU A 340 -40.37 -6.75 -2.60
CA GLU A 340 -39.60 -7.71 -1.82
C GLU A 340 -39.49 -9.05 -2.54
N GLY A 341 -38.32 -9.68 -2.38
CA GLY A 341 -38.05 -10.97 -3.00
C GLY A 341 -36.66 -11.02 -3.66
N PRO A 342 -36.35 -12.07 -4.41
CA PRO A 342 -35.02 -12.32 -4.95
C PRO A 342 -34.43 -11.19 -5.80
N ILE A 343 -35.29 -10.38 -6.47
CA ILE A 343 -34.84 -9.25 -7.27
C ILE A 343 -34.27 -8.15 -6.36
N ARG A 344 -34.99 -7.80 -5.26
CA ARG A 344 -34.51 -6.82 -4.29
C ARG A 344 -33.20 -7.29 -3.64
N ASP A 345 -33.11 -8.55 -3.29
CA ASP A 345 -31.93 -9.12 -2.66
C ASP A 345 -30.73 -9.06 -3.62
N ASN A 346 -30.93 -9.34 -4.90
CA ASN A 346 -29.90 -9.20 -5.93
C ASN A 346 -29.49 -7.74 -6.12
N VAL A 347 -30.45 -6.79 -6.15
CA VAL A 347 -30.14 -5.34 -6.25
C VAL A 347 -29.32 -4.89 -5.04
N ARG A 348 -29.66 -5.31 -3.82
CA ARG A 348 -28.88 -5.00 -2.62
C ARG A 348 -27.46 -5.59 -2.70
N LEU A 349 -27.34 -6.85 -3.12
CA LEU A 349 -26.04 -7.48 -3.29
C LEU A 349 -25.18 -6.75 -4.33
N LEU A 350 -25.76 -6.35 -5.46
CA LEU A 350 -25.08 -5.56 -6.48
C LEU A 350 -24.67 -4.19 -5.95
N ASN A 351 -25.54 -3.52 -5.19
CA ASN A 351 -25.23 -2.22 -4.58
C ASN A 351 -24.08 -2.31 -3.59
N VAL A 352 -24.04 -3.36 -2.76
CA VAL A 352 -22.93 -3.54 -1.82
C VAL A 352 -21.62 -3.90 -2.54
N THR A 353 -21.69 -4.74 -3.58
CA THR A 353 -20.49 -5.26 -4.25
C THR A 353 -19.94 -4.29 -5.28
N LEU A 354 -20.81 -3.70 -6.13
CA LEU A 354 -20.39 -2.85 -7.23
C LEU A 354 -20.38 -1.37 -6.86
N PHE A 355 -21.39 -0.91 -6.15
CA PHE A 355 -21.70 0.49 -5.88
C PHE A 355 -21.72 0.79 -4.37
N GLY A 356 -20.87 0.11 -3.61
CA GLY A 356 -20.67 0.37 -2.19
C GLY A 356 -20.01 1.71 -1.92
N ASP A 357 -19.63 1.93 -0.68
CA ASP A 357 -18.90 3.13 -0.28
C ASP A 357 -17.52 3.17 -0.93
N ARG A 358 -17.11 4.38 -1.35
CA ARG A 358 -15.88 4.61 -2.12
C ARG A 358 -14.62 4.60 -1.25
N ASP A 359 -14.75 5.05 0.01
CA ASP A 359 -13.65 5.09 0.97
C ASP A 359 -14.00 4.27 2.21
N TYR A 360 -12.97 3.89 2.93
CA TYR A 360 -13.10 3.38 4.29
C TYR A 360 -12.06 4.03 5.21
N ALA A 361 -12.39 4.05 6.49
CA ALA A 361 -11.48 4.49 7.54
C ALA A 361 -11.16 3.34 8.47
N VAL A 362 -9.90 3.28 8.93
CA VAL A 362 -9.46 2.45 10.04
C VAL A 362 -9.04 3.37 11.16
N VAL A 363 -9.62 3.17 12.34
CA VAL A 363 -9.35 3.95 13.56
C VAL A 363 -8.79 2.99 14.61
N GLY A 364 -7.70 3.37 15.25
CA GLY A 364 -7.09 2.60 16.33
C GLY A 364 -6.57 3.53 17.42
N TRP A 365 -6.21 2.97 18.56
CA TRP A 365 -5.61 3.71 19.67
C TRP A 365 -4.32 3.03 20.14
N THR A 366 -3.35 3.83 20.52
CA THR A 366 -2.21 3.29 21.29
C THR A 366 -2.68 2.76 22.64
N PRO A 367 -2.04 1.73 23.22
CA PRO A 367 -2.33 1.26 24.58
C PRO A 367 -2.32 2.41 25.59
N SER A 368 -3.25 2.37 26.56
CA SER A 368 -3.41 3.45 27.57
C SER A 368 -2.34 3.43 28.66
N SER A 369 -1.59 2.34 28.80
CA SER A 369 -0.42 2.20 29.67
C SER A 369 0.68 1.50 28.88
N ALA A 370 1.94 1.89 29.11
CA ALA A 370 3.06 1.13 28.58
C ALA A 370 2.99 -0.27 29.21
N SER A 371 2.58 -1.26 28.44
CA SER A 371 2.64 -2.68 28.82
C SER A 371 4.06 -3.20 28.73
#